data_f4a06a1d97ff1ba184dbaae7bd8b6ac3
#
_entry.id   f4a06a1d97ff1ba184dbaae7bd8b6ac3
#
_cell.length_a   1.000
_cell.length_b   1.000
_cell.length_c   1.000
_cell.angle_alpha   90.00
_cell.angle_beta   90.00
_cell.angle_gamma   90.00
#
_symmetry.space_group_name_H-M   'P 1'
#
loop_
_entity.id
_entity.type
_entity.pdbx_description
1 polymer ?
#
loop_
_entity_poly.entity_id
_entity_poly.type
_entity_poly.pdbx_seq_one_letter_code
_entity_poly.pdbx_strand_id
1 'polypeptide(L)'
;MDGLECSEINLRYVKDKLLRVDAEYYQKDSLILETVLESMAGKTISAHNGKTDCSAFYPSITGYYSDDRNNIPFLRVNEIVDGLVVISDKTVFLPEEILKANSKTIALAYPGDIIIAKGGNTLAKVGLVTDEFSVYATCRDVIILRTGEMTDLNKFYLWAYLHGSFGQKLMWRSASQTGQPHLTLK
;
A
#
# COMPACT_ATOMS: atom_id res chain seq x y z
N MET A 1 13.86 34.23 8.83
CA MET A 1 12.74 33.28 8.80
C MET A 1 13.31 31.87 8.78
N ASP A 2 14.00 31.54 9.86
CA ASP A 2 14.55 30.20 10.01
C ASP A 2 13.40 29.21 10.21
N GLY A 3 13.34 28.17 9.38
CA GLY A 3 12.33 27.11 9.46
C GLY A 3 11.17 27.20 8.47
N LEU A 4 11.06 28.24 7.65
CA LEU A 4 10.07 28.30 6.58
C LEU A 4 10.68 27.84 5.26
N GLU A 5 10.11 26.81 4.67
CA GLU A 5 10.43 26.36 3.34
C GLU A 5 9.53 27.07 2.32
N CYS A 6 10.11 27.58 1.25
CA CYS A 6 9.38 28.19 0.14
C CYS A 6 9.76 27.48 -1.17
N SER A 7 8.77 27.04 -1.92
CA SER A 7 8.94 26.47 -3.25
C SER A 7 8.17 27.30 -4.27
N GLU A 8 8.82 27.70 -5.36
CA GLU A 8 8.16 28.32 -6.51
C GLU A 8 7.77 27.27 -7.52
N ILE A 9 6.47 27.20 -7.85
CA ILE A 9 5.92 26.16 -8.70
C ILE A 9 5.24 26.79 -9.91
N ASN A 10 5.55 26.29 -11.10
CA ASN A 10 4.90 26.73 -12.32
C ASN A 10 3.43 26.27 -12.33
N LEU A 11 2.50 27.19 -12.70
CA LEU A 11 1.07 26.89 -12.78
C LEU A 11 0.75 25.72 -13.72
N ARG A 12 1.53 25.53 -14.79
CA ARG A 12 1.39 24.36 -15.68
C ARG A 12 1.63 23.06 -14.93
N TYR A 13 2.68 22.99 -14.11
CA TYR A 13 2.97 21.80 -13.27
C TYR A 13 1.83 21.51 -12.28
N VAL A 14 1.23 22.54 -11.67
CA VAL A 14 0.06 22.36 -10.79
C VAL A 14 -1.14 21.79 -11.58
N LYS A 15 -1.37 22.27 -12.81
CA LYS A 15 -2.43 21.74 -13.68
C LYS A 15 -2.19 20.28 -14.05
N ASP A 16 -0.96 19.92 -14.39
CA ASP A 16 -0.57 18.54 -14.74
C ASP A 16 -0.72 17.57 -13.55
N LYS A 17 -0.65 18.07 -12.32
CA LYS A 17 -0.90 17.31 -11.07
C LYS A 17 -2.34 17.44 -10.56
N LEU A 18 -3.31 17.59 -11.44
CA LEU A 18 -4.75 17.66 -11.13
C LEU A 18 -5.14 18.81 -10.18
N LEU A 19 -4.49 19.96 -10.32
CA LEU A 19 -4.69 21.15 -9.49
C LEU A 19 -4.43 20.93 -7.99
N ARG A 20 -3.54 20.02 -7.67
CA ARG A 20 -3.13 19.79 -6.29
C ARG A 20 -2.37 21.00 -5.75
N VAL A 21 -2.73 21.51 -4.56
CA VAL A 21 -2.18 22.75 -3.97
C VAL A 21 -1.73 22.60 -2.51
N ASP A 22 -1.67 21.37 -2.00
CA ASP A 22 -1.18 21.11 -0.64
C ASP A 22 0.35 21.31 -0.54
N ALA A 23 0.78 22.02 0.50
CA ALA A 23 2.19 22.41 0.67
C ALA A 23 3.12 21.20 0.80
N GLU A 24 2.68 20.12 1.45
CA GLU A 24 3.44 18.88 1.65
C GLU A 24 3.80 18.21 0.33
N TYR A 25 2.93 18.35 -0.70
CA TYR A 25 3.21 17.82 -2.03
C TYR A 25 4.38 18.54 -2.71
N TYR A 26 4.56 19.84 -2.45
CA TYR A 26 5.53 20.71 -3.11
C TYR A 26 6.77 20.99 -2.27
N GLN A 27 7.05 20.20 -1.25
CA GLN A 27 8.32 20.29 -0.50
C GLN A 27 9.53 20.11 -1.44
N LYS A 28 10.58 20.91 -1.23
CA LYS A 28 11.78 20.93 -2.08
C LYS A 28 12.41 19.57 -2.30
N ASP A 29 12.57 18.81 -1.24
CA ASP A 29 13.12 17.46 -1.30
C ASP A 29 12.27 16.52 -2.16
N SER A 30 10.94 16.66 -2.11
CA SER A 30 10.04 15.87 -2.91
C SER A 30 10.10 16.23 -4.39
N LEU A 31 10.25 17.51 -4.70
CA LEU A 31 10.43 18.00 -6.06
C LEU A 31 11.78 17.58 -6.65
N ILE A 32 12.86 17.65 -5.85
CA ILE A 32 14.18 17.15 -6.24
C ILE A 32 14.12 15.64 -6.54
N LEU A 33 13.51 14.86 -5.64
CA LEU A 33 13.37 13.43 -5.83
C LEU A 33 12.60 13.10 -7.12
N GLU A 34 11.50 13.80 -7.40
CA GLU A 34 10.72 13.61 -8.63
C GLU A 34 11.58 13.93 -9.87
N THR A 35 12.29 15.04 -9.86
CA THR A 35 13.18 15.43 -10.97
C THR A 35 14.24 14.36 -11.23
N VAL A 36 14.84 13.80 -10.19
CA VAL A 36 15.83 12.72 -10.31
C VAL A 36 15.17 11.47 -10.91
N LEU A 37 14.01 11.07 -10.42
CA LEU A 37 13.30 9.88 -10.93
C LEU A 37 12.88 10.05 -12.40
N GLU A 38 12.38 11.21 -12.78
CA GLU A 38 12.03 11.53 -14.17
C GLU A 38 13.25 11.48 -15.09
N SER A 39 14.44 11.94 -14.62
CA SER A 39 15.67 11.90 -15.38
C SER A 39 16.21 10.48 -15.61
N MET A 40 15.86 9.53 -14.75
CA MET A 40 16.33 8.14 -14.83
C MET A 40 15.60 7.29 -15.89
N ALA A 41 14.61 7.85 -16.58
CA ALA A 41 13.80 7.15 -17.60
C ALA A 41 13.28 5.77 -17.12
N GLY A 42 12.92 5.67 -15.85
CA GLY A 42 12.45 4.43 -15.22
C GLY A 42 11.12 3.94 -15.80
N LYS A 43 10.89 2.65 -15.71
CA LYS A 43 9.60 2.05 -16.05
C LYS A 43 8.66 2.08 -14.82
N THR A 44 7.37 2.21 -15.06
CA THR A 44 6.36 2.11 -14.00
C THR A 44 6.18 0.67 -13.53
N ILE A 45 5.65 0.48 -12.32
CA ILE A 45 5.29 -0.86 -11.80
C ILE A 45 4.33 -1.58 -12.77
N SER A 46 3.39 -0.84 -13.36
CA SER A 46 2.45 -1.37 -14.34
C SER A 46 3.15 -1.85 -15.64
N ALA A 47 4.23 -1.19 -16.07
CA ALA A 47 5.04 -1.64 -17.20
C ALA A 47 5.80 -2.96 -16.94
N HIS A 48 5.90 -3.36 -15.68
CA HIS A 48 6.43 -4.66 -15.24
C HIS A 48 5.33 -5.66 -14.89
N ASN A 49 4.10 -5.46 -15.38
CA ASN A 49 2.90 -6.26 -15.06
C ASN A 49 2.50 -6.28 -13.56
N GLY A 50 2.98 -5.33 -12.79
CA GLY A 50 2.50 -5.14 -11.42
C GLY A 50 1.06 -4.65 -11.43
N LYS A 51 0.21 -5.32 -10.66
CA LYS A 51 -1.22 -5.00 -10.52
C LYS A 51 -1.52 -4.68 -9.07
N THR A 52 -2.45 -3.78 -8.84
CA THR A 52 -2.94 -3.46 -7.51
C THR A 52 -4.36 -3.97 -7.32
N ASP A 53 -4.66 -4.39 -6.10
CA ASP A 53 -5.97 -4.87 -5.70
C ASP A 53 -6.28 -4.40 -4.27
N CYS A 54 -7.52 -4.42 -3.87
CA CYS A 54 -7.94 -4.18 -2.49
C CYS A 54 -9.34 -4.71 -2.25
N SER A 55 -9.62 -5.07 -1.00
CA SER A 55 -10.98 -5.39 -0.60
C SER A 55 -11.91 -4.18 -0.77
N ALA A 56 -13.08 -4.44 -1.35
CA ALA A 56 -14.17 -3.48 -1.46
C ALA A 56 -14.93 -3.37 -0.12
N PHE A 57 -16.04 -2.65 -0.13
CA PHE A 57 -16.93 -2.66 1.02
C PHE A 57 -17.59 -4.04 1.18
N TYR A 58 -17.54 -4.60 2.38
CA TYR A 58 -18.23 -5.83 2.77
C TYR A 58 -18.98 -5.59 4.09
N PRO A 59 -20.06 -6.36 4.36
CA PRO A 59 -20.78 -6.27 5.63
C PRO A 59 -19.86 -6.63 6.80
N SER A 60 -20.26 -6.29 8.02
CA SER A 60 -19.48 -6.63 9.21
C SER A 60 -19.28 -8.14 9.31
N ILE A 61 -18.03 -8.57 9.35
CA ILE A 61 -17.61 -9.98 9.48
C ILE A 61 -16.97 -10.27 10.84
N THR A 62 -16.98 -9.29 11.76
CA THR A 62 -16.34 -9.42 13.07
C THR A 62 -16.91 -10.56 13.92
N GLY A 63 -18.17 -10.89 13.74
CA GLY A 63 -18.81 -12.01 14.41
C GLY A 63 -18.30 -13.40 13.99
N TYR A 64 -17.52 -13.47 12.91
CA TYR A 64 -16.91 -14.71 12.41
C TYR A 64 -15.41 -14.80 12.68
N TYR A 65 -14.84 -13.83 13.40
CA TYR A 65 -13.44 -13.88 13.78
C TYR A 65 -13.18 -15.04 14.73
N SER A 66 -12.14 -15.78 14.43
CA SER A 66 -11.69 -16.96 15.16
C SER A 66 -10.19 -16.85 15.45
N ASP A 67 -9.71 -17.56 16.43
CA ASP A 67 -8.29 -17.82 16.73
C ASP A 67 -7.82 -19.18 16.14
N ASP A 68 -8.73 -19.92 15.51
CA ASP A 68 -8.40 -21.22 14.91
C ASP A 68 -7.54 -21.05 13.64
N ARG A 69 -6.28 -21.46 13.75
CA ARG A 69 -5.26 -21.38 12.70
C ARG A 69 -5.51 -22.33 11.51
N ASN A 70 -6.50 -23.20 11.57
CA ASN A 70 -6.96 -23.98 10.41
C ASN A 70 -7.77 -23.14 9.41
N ASN A 71 -8.26 -22.00 9.85
CA ASN A 71 -8.94 -21.01 9.00
C ASN A 71 -7.95 -20.11 8.27
N ILE A 72 -8.45 -19.21 7.43
CA ILE A 72 -7.64 -18.31 6.62
C ILE A 72 -7.32 -17.03 7.41
N PRO A 73 -6.04 -16.66 7.57
CA PRO A 73 -5.67 -15.45 8.31
C PRO A 73 -6.21 -14.20 7.61
N PHE A 74 -6.75 -13.27 8.42
CA PHE A 74 -7.31 -12.01 7.95
C PHE A 74 -6.36 -10.86 8.24
N LEU A 75 -5.68 -10.38 7.19
CA LEU A 75 -4.67 -9.34 7.30
C LEU A 75 -5.31 -7.96 7.45
N ARG A 76 -4.97 -7.32 8.54
CA ARG A 76 -5.22 -5.92 8.83
C ARG A 76 -3.89 -5.19 8.88
N VAL A 77 -3.91 -3.89 9.09
CA VAL A 77 -2.69 -3.09 9.21
C VAL A 77 -1.78 -3.54 10.36
N ASN A 78 -2.36 -4.16 11.40
CA ASN A 78 -1.63 -4.63 12.58
C ASN A 78 -0.72 -5.82 12.27
N GLU A 79 -1.03 -6.61 11.25
CA GLU A 79 -0.22 -7.75 10.82
C GLU A 79 1.01 -7.32 10.00
N ILE A 80 1.15 -6.02 9.68
CA ILE A 80 2.37 -5.48 9.07
C ILE A 80 3.35 -5.10 10.18
N VAL A 81 4.45 -5.84 10.33
CA VAL A 81 5.48 -5.60 11.36
C VAL A 81 6.85 -5.61 10.69
N ASP A 82 7.60 -4.53 10.84
CA ASP A 82 8.98 -4.38 10.35
C ASP A 82 9.19 -4.80 8.87
N GLY A 83 8.24 -4.43 8.03
CA GLY A 83 8.28 -4.70 6.59
C GLY A 83 7.76 -6.08 6.17
N LEU A 84 7.33 -6.92 7.10
CA LEU A 84 6.80 -8.26 6.85
C LEU A 84 5.33 -8.38 7.28
N VAL A 85 4.62 -9.33 6.70
CA VAL A 85 3.37 -9.82 7.25
C VAL A 85 3.70 -10.87 8.31
N VAL A 86 3.29 -10.62 9.55
CA VAL A 86 3.55 -11.49 10.70
C VAL A 86 2.24 -11.96 11.30
N ILE A 87 2.05 -13.26 11.39
CA ILE A 87 0.91 -13.88 12.05
C ILE A 87 1.25 -14.09 13.53
N SER A 88 0.47 -13.50 14.40
CA SER A 88 0.66 -13.51 15.85
C SER A 88 -0.61 -14.02 16.54
N ASP A 89 -0.55 -14.15 17.86
CA ASP A 89 -1.70 -14.55 18.70
C ASP A 89 -2.87 -13.53 18.63
N LYS A 90 -2.62 -12.33 18.09
CA LYS A 90 -3.64 -11.28 17.89
C LYS A 90 -4.24 -11.30 16.49
N THR A 91 -3.72 -12.11 15.60
CA THR A 91 -4.24 -12.26 14.25
C THR A 91 -5.55 -13.04 14.31
N VAL A 92 -6.55 -12.53 13.62
CA VAL A 92 -7.85 -13.20 13.50
C VAL A 92 -7.91 -14.00 12.21
N PHE A 93 -8.68 -15.07 12.22
CA PHE A 93 -8.87 -15.97 11.09
C PHE A 93 -10.33 -15.98 10.67
N LEU A 94 -10.59 -16.26 9.41
CA LEU A 94 -11.92 -16.32 8.83
C LEU A 94 -12.19 -17.72 8.25
N PRO A 95 -13.36 -18.32 8.54
CA PRO A 95 -13.79 -19.55 7.89
C PRO A 95 -13.89 -19.38 6.37
N GLU A 96 -13.56 -20.43 5.63
CA GLU A 96 -13.54 -20.41 4.16
C GLU A 96 -14.91 -20.07 3.56
N GLU A 97 -16.00 -20.53 4.18
CA GLU A 97 -17.38 -20.24 3.75
C GLU A 97 -17.69 -18.74 3.79
N ILE A 98 -17.15 -18.00 4.77
CA ILE A 98 -17.34 -16.54 4.85
C ILE A 98 -16.61 -15.85 3.71
N LEU A 99 -15.41 -16.32 3.36
CA LEU A 99 -14.66 -15.80 2.22
C LEU A 99 -15.34 -16.14 0.88
N LYS A 100 -15.88 -17.34 0.73
CA LYS A 100 -16.65 -17.72 -0.47
C LYS A 100 -17.89 -16.84 -0.63
N ALA A 101 -18.63 -16.59 0.46
CA ALA A 101 -19.79 -15.70 0.45
C ALA A 101 -19.45 -14.25 0.10
N ASN A 102 -18.22 -13.80 0.41
CA ASN A 102 -17.73 -12.44 0.17
C ASN A 102 -16.63 -12.38 -0.92
N SER A 103 -16.55 -13.37 -1.79
CA SER A 103 -15.47 -13.52 -2.79
C SER A 103 -15.35 -12.37 -3.80
N LYS A 104 -16.42 -11.58 -3.98
CA LYS A 104 -16.43 -10.38 -4.85
C LYS A 104 -15.95 -9.12 -4.14
N THR A 105 -15.82 -9.15 -2.83
CA THR A 105 -15.56 -7.97 -2.01
C THR A 105 -14.32 -8.10 -1.12
N ILE A 106 -13.97 -9.30 -0.70
CA ILE A 106 -12.75 -9.56 0.06
C ILE A 106 -11.66 -10.04 -0.90
N ALA A 107 -10.62 -9.23 -1.04
CA ALA A 107 -9.46 -9.58 -1.84
C ALA A 107 -8.54 -10.53 -1.05
N LEU A 108 -7.93 -11.48 -1.76
CA LEU A 108 -6.97 -12.42 -1.20
C LEU A 108 -5.56 -12.01 -1.58
N ALA A 109 -4.62 -12.13 -0.66
CA ALA A 109 -3.19 -11.98 -0.91
C ALA A 109 -2.50 -13.35 -0.86
N TYR A 110 -1.39 -13.46 -1.57
CA TYR A 110 -0.61 -14.70 -1.70
C TYR A 110 0.87 -14.46 -1.33
N PRO A 111 1.61 -15.51 -0.97
CA PRO A 111 3.03 -15.41 -0.69
C PRO A 111 3.81 -14.65 -1.77
N GLY A 112 4.57 -13.66 -1.33
CA GLY A 112 5.33 -12.78 -2.21
C GLY A 112 4.59 -11.52 -2.69
N ASP A 113 3.28 -11.40 -2.49
CA ASP A 113 2.59 -10.11 -2.66
C ASP A 113 3.09 -9.10 -1.63
N ILE A 114 2.94 -7.82 -1.96
CA ILE A 114 3.27 -6.73 -1.05
C ILE A 114 1.96 -6.06 -0.63
N ILE A 115 1.73 -5.91 0.66
CA ILE A 115 0.59 -5.16 1.18
C ILE A 115 1.02 -3.79 1.69
N ILE A 116 0.17 -2.79 1.49
CA ILE A 116 0.44 -1.39 1.84
C ILE A 116 -0.77 -0.83 2.59
N ALA A 117 -0.55 -0.27 3.77
CA ALA A 117 -1.61 0.38 4.54
C ALA A 117 -2.08 1.67 3.84
N LYS A 118 -3.40 1.80 3.67
CA LYS A 118 -4.00 2.90 2.91
C LYS A 118 -4.00 4.24 3.63
N GLY A 119 -4.06 4.25 4.94
CA GLY A 119 -4.30 5.52 5.62
C GLY A 119 -4.11 5.50 7.14
N GLY A 120 -4.49 6.61 7.76
CA GLY A 120 -4.33 6.84 9.19
C GLY A 120 -2.88 6.95 9.62
N ASN A 121 -2.62 6.73 10.90
CA ASN A 121 -1.27 6.76 11.48
C ASN A 121 -0.33 5.66 10.92
N THR A 122 -0.88 4.75 10.14
CA THR A 122 -0.16 3.62 9.53
C THR A 122 0.01 3.77 8.03
N LEU A 123 -0.38 4.92 7.49
CA LEU A 123 -0.26 5.24 6.06
C LEU A 123 1.11 4.82 5.51
N ALA A 124 1.10 4.18 4.34
CA ALA A 124 2.28 3.71 3.63
C ALA A 124 3.10 2.61 4.34
N LYS A 125 2.62 2.04 5.46
CA LYS A 125 3.26 0.88 6.07
C LYS A 125 3.23 -0.29 5.08
N VAL A 126 4.40 -0.89 4.83
CA VAL A 126 4.59 -1.92 3.80
C VAL A 126 4.89 -3.26 4.44
N GLY A 127 4.27 -4.33 3.97
CA GLY A 127 4.55 -5.70 4.40
C GLY A 127 4.66 -6.66 3.23
N LEU A 128 5.74 -7.44 3.18
CA LEU A 128 5.87 -8.58 2.28
C LEU A 128 5.07 -9.76 2.85
N VAL A 129 4.19 -10.35 2.05
CA VAL A 129 3.41 -11.53 2.43
C VAL A 129 4.33 -12.75 2.46
N THR A 130 4.43 -13.38 3.62
CA THR A 130 5.24 -14.57 3.87
C THR A 130 4.55 -15.85 3.37
N ASP A 131 5.23 -16.97 3.40
CA ASP A 131 4.73 -18.29 2.98
C ASP A 131 4.25 -19.18 4.14
N GLU A 132 3.99 -18.58 5.32
CA GLU A 132 3.44 -19.31 6.47
C GLU A 132 2.06 -19.90 6.16
N PHE A 133 1.26 -19.22 5.34
CA PHE A 133 -0.01 -19.70 4.80
C PHE A 133 -0.02 -19.57 3.28
N SER A 134 -0.76 -20.44 2.61
CA SER A 134 -0.89 -20.41 1.14
C SER A 134 -1.76 -19.26 0.62
N VAL A 135 -2.62 -18.71 1.47
CA VAL A 135 -3.56 -17.64 1.14
C VAL A 135 -3.90 -16.83 2.38
N TYR A 136 -4.17 -15.55 2.17
CA TYR A 136 -4.54 -14.59 3.21
C TYR A 136 -5.72 -13.75 2.73
N ALA A 137 -6.74 -13.58 3.54
CA ALA A 137 -7.79 -12.59 3.30
C ALA A 137 -7.33 -11.21 3.76
N THR A 138 -7.78 -10.13 3.12
CA THR A 138 -7.34 -8.78 3.49
C THR A 138 -8.50 -7.86 3.86
N CYS A 139 -8.27 -6.97 4.82
CA CYS A 139 -9.21 -5.91 5.12
C CYS A 139 -9.15 -4.82 4.02
N ARG A 140 -10.17 -3.96 4.01
CA ARG A 140 -10.27 -2.83 3.06
C ARG A 140 -9.25 -1.72 3.27
N ASP A 141 -8.54 -1.72 4.41
CA ASP A 141 -7.59 -0.66 4.76
C ASP A 141 -6.17 -0.94 4.26
N VAL A 142 -5.99 -2.00 3.48
CA VAL A 142 -4.73 -2.31 2.80
C VAL A 142 -4.92 -2.40 1.29
N ILE A 143 -3.86 -2.05 0.56
CA ILE A 143 -3.68 -2.29 -0.87
C ILE A 143 -2.81 -3.52 -1.02
N ILE A 144 -3.14 -4.40 -1.94
CA ILE A 144 -2.31 -5.52 -2.36
C ILE A 144 -1.60 -5.13 -3.66
N LEU A 145 -0.29 -5.21 -3.68
CA LEU A 145 0.50 -5.14 -4.91
C LEU A 145 0.86 -6.56 -5.32
N ARG A 146 0.24 -7.02 -6.41
CA ARG A 146 0.44 -8.34 -7.00
C ARG A 146 1.80 -8.41 -7.66
N THR A 147 2.62 -9.35 -7.23
CA THR A 147 3.97 -9.52 -7.76
C THR A 147 4.15 -10.80 -8.57
N GLY A 148 3.22 -11.75 -8.51
CA GLY A 148 3.35 -13.07 -9.12
C GLY A 148 3.49 -13.07 -10.65
N GLU A 149 2.96 -12.04 -11.33
CA GLU A 149 3.05 -11.86 -12.78
C GLU A 149 4.07 -10.80 -13.20
N MET A 150 4.83 -10.24 -12.26
CA MET A 150 5.81 -9.20 -12.58
C MET A 150 6.98 -9.77 -13.37
N THR A 151 7.38 -9.04 -14.41
CA THR A 151 8.53 -9.34 -15.27
C THR A 151 9.62 -8.30 -15.08
N ASP A 152 10.87 -8.72 -15.22
CA ASP A 152 12.06 -7.85 -15.21
C ASP A 152 12.25 -6.99 -13.95
N LEU A 153 11.43 -7.17 -12.90
CA LEU A 153 11.55 -6.49 -11.64
C LEU A 153 11.48 -7.49 -10.47
N ASN A 154 12.55 -7.55 -9.69
CA ASN A 154 12.60 -8.41 -8.52
C ASN A 154 11.67 -7.88 -7.41
N LYS A 155 10.74 -8.70 -6.95
CA LYS A 155 9.76 -8.34 -5.90
C LYS A 155 10.42 -7.91 -4.59
N PHE A 156 11.55 -8.51 -4.21
CA PHE A 156 12.28 -8.14 -2.99
C PHE A 156 12.94 -6.77 -3.10
N TYR A 157 13.44 -6.43 -4.31
CA TYR A 157 13.93 -5.07 -4.56
C TYR A 157 12.80 -4.04 -4.45
N LEU A 158 11.64 -4.34 -5.07
CA LEU A 158 10.46 -3.45 -5.00
C LEU A 158 9.98 -3.29 -3.55
N TRP A 159 9.88 -4.39 -2.81
CA TRP A 159 9.54 -4.35 -1.39
C TRP A 159 10.52 -3.49 -0.58
N ALA A 160 11.83 -3.71 -0.72
CA ALA A 160 12.86 -2.95 -0.03
C ALA A 160 12.80 -1.45 -0.39
N TYR A 161 12.56 -1.13 -1.67
CA TYR A 161 12.38 0.24 -2.12
C TYR A 161 11.15 0.91 -1.48
N LEU A 162 10.00 0.25 -1.50
CA LEU A 162 8.76 0.77 -0.91
C LEU A 162 8.84 0.88 0.62
N HIS A 163 9.51 -0.05 1.28
CA HIS A 163 9.74 -0.01 2.72
C HIS A 163 10.78 1.05 3.11
N GLY A 164 11.74 1.35 2.24
CA GLY A 164 12.78 2.32 2.44
C GLY A 164 12.31 3.78 2.42
N SER A 165 13.16 4.69 2.86
CA SER A 165 12.84 6.12 3.04
C SER A 165 12.34 6.81 1.77
N PHE A 166 12.88 6.47 0.61
CA PHE A 166 12.45 7.05 -0.67
C PHE A 166 11.04 6.62 -1.06
N GLY A 167 10.75 5.33 -0.99
CA GLY A 167 9.42 4.79 -1.29
C GLY A 167 8.37 5.33 -0.30
N GLN A 168 8.71 5.39 0.98
CA GLN A 168 7.87 5.98 2.02
C GLN A 168 7.54 7.44 1.68
N LYS A 169 8.54 8.26 1.36
CA LYS A 169 8.36 9.68 1.01
C LYS A 169 7.44 9.85 -0.20
N LEU A 170 7.59 9.03 -1.25
CA LEU A 170 6.75 9.09 -2.44
C LEU A 170 5.30 8.67 -2.14
N MET A 171 5.09 7.64 -1.34
CA MET A 171 3.74 7.19 -0.96
C MET A 171 3.03 8.24 -0.10
N TRP A 172 3.71 8.82 0.89
CA TRP A 172 3.16 9.91 1.70
C TRP A 172 2.79 11.12 0.84
N ARG A 173 3.68 11.52 -0.08
CA ARG A 173 3.42 12.60 -1.03
C ARG A 173 2.20 12.31 -1.92
N SER A 174 2.02 11.06 -2.33
CA SER A 174 0.92 10.65 -3.21
C SER A 174 -0.43 10.58 -2.49
N ALA A 175 -0.44 10.48 -1.16
CA ALA A 175 -1.67 10.42 -0.39
C ALA A 175 -2.47 11.72 -0.48
N SER A 176 -3.79 11.62 -0.42
CA SER A 176 -4.66 12.80 -0.30
C SER A 176 -4.45 13.44 1.07
N GLN A 177 -4.39 14.78 1.12
CA GLN A 177 -4.20 15.52 2.37
C GLN A 177 -5.49 16.18 2.88
N THR A 178 -6.63 15.91 2.24
CA THR A 178 -7.93 16.43 2.68
C THR A 178 -8.50 15.56 3.80
N GLY A 179 -8.37 15.99 5.03
CA GLY A 179 -8.77 15.24 6.22
C GLY A 179 -7.71 14.19 6.61
N GLN A 180 -8.12 12.94 6.79
CA GLN A 180 -7.18 11.86 7.06
C GLN A 180 -6.45 11.45 5.77
N PRO A 181 -5.11 11.43 5.75
CA PRO A 181 -4.35 11.05 4.56
C PRO A 181 -4.68 9.63 4.08
N HIS A 182 -4.90 9.49 2.77
CA HIS A 182 -5.27 8.21 2.15
C HIS A 182 -4.56 7.96 0.82
N LEU A 183 -4.01 6.76 0.63
CA LEU A 183 -3.61 6.24 -0.67
C LEU A 183 -4.83 5.69 -1.41
N THR A 184 -4.94 6.00 -2.70
CA THR A 184 -6.01 5.50 -3.58
C THR A 184 -5.41 4.72 -4.74
N LEU A 185 -6.11 3.68 -5.19
CA LEU A 185 -5.83 3.04 -6.47
C LEU A 185 -6.28 3.97 -7.60
N LYS A 186 -5.40 4.24 -8.56
CA LYS A 186 -5.70 4.96 -9.80
C LYS A 186 -5.38 4.08 -10.98
#